data_9693e2ba5776510f63a492f09a28e9bb
#
_entry.id   9693e2ba5776510f63a492f09a28e9bb
#
_cell.length_a   1.000
_cell.length_b   1.000
_cell.length_c   1.000
_cell.angle_alpha   90.00
_cell.angle_beta   90.00
_cell.angle_gamma   90.00
#
_symmetry.space_group_name_H-M   'P 1'
#
loop_
_entity.id
_entity.type
_entity.pdbx_description
1 polymer ?
#
loop_
_entity_poly.entity_id
_entity_poly.type
_entity_poly.pdbx_seq_one_letter_code
_entity_poly.pdbx_strand_id
1 'polypeptide(L)'
;MNEIVAIIYYIYTLDENPYIKNFVESDTYYSFELLIEEIKPIFFMSNINYSQLFISLQIKQINDILLNAEPDLLKYFEKKDLKLDIFLMRWLLVLFAQEFSLQTSISFWDRLFTQKNKMKFVCFISSAILIINKNKLMKMEMEEIIFWAQQFGSVINDNNIDKIVETAFEIKAKCNKKTKKKGFNLFNFNFFK
;
A
#
# COMPACT_ATOMS: atom_id res chain seq x y z
N MET A 1 -4.65 2.72 -13.23
CA MET A 1 -3.42 2.30 -13.97
C MET A 1 -2.66 3.49 -14.55
N ASN A 2 -3.34 4.50 -15.09
CA ASN A 2 -2.68 5.69 -15.65
C ASN A 2 -1.78 6.40 -14.62
N GLU A 3 -2.17 6.46 -13.38
CA GLU A 3 -1.41 7.07 -12.28
C GLU A 3 -0.07 6.37 -12.05
N ILE A 4 -0.05 5.04 -12.15
CA ILE A 4 1.17 4.24 -12.02
C ILE A 4 2.11 4.50 -13.20
N VAL A 5 1.55 4.43 -14.42
CA VAL A 5 2.32 4.68 -15.65
C VAL A 5 2.90 6.10 -15.67
N ALA A 6 2.11 7.09 -15.22
CA ALA A 6 2.53 8.49 -15.22
C ALA A 6 3.78 8.73 -14.35
N ILE A 7 3.87 8.09 -13.18
CA ILE A 7 5.06 8.20 -12.31
C ILE A 7 6.27 7.56 -12.99
N ILE A 8 6.13 6.36 -13.56
CA ILE A 8 7.22 5.67 -14.25
C ILE A 8 7.70 6.49 -15.43
N TYR A 9 6.78 6.97 -16.26
CA TYR A 9 7.09 7.83 -17.40
C TYR A 9 7.85 9.10 -16.99
N TYR A 10 7.36 9.76 -15.94
CA TYR A 10 8.01 10.97 -15.43
C TYR A 10 9.45 10.69 -15.00
N ILE A 11 9.72 9.60 -14.30
CA ILE A 11 11.08 9.23 -13.85
C ILE A 11 12.01 9.10 -15.07
N TYR A 12 11.59 8.43 -16.15
CA TYR A 12 12.40 8.29 -17.35
C TYR A 12 12.60 9.62 -18.12
N THR A 13 11.66 10.58 -18.00
CA THR A 13 11.84 11.90 -18.60
C THR A 13 12.89 12.77 -17.92
N LEU A 14 13.26 12.44 -16.67
CA LEU A 14 14.27 13.17 -15.89
C LEU A 14 15.70 12.91 -16.37
N ASP A 15 15.94 11.85 -17.15
CA ASP A 15 17.27 11.57 -17.68
C ASP A 15 17.69 12.68 -18.64
N GLU A 16 18.91 13.21 -18.46
CA GLU A 16 19.46 14.29 -19.28
C GLU A 16 20.09 13.78 -20.58
N ASN A 17 20.37 12.47 -20.69
CA ASN A 17 21.00 11.89 -21.87
C ASN A 17 20.00 11.86 -23.05
N PRO A 18 20.27 12.59 -24.17
CA PRO A 18 19.36 12.64 -25.32
C PRO A 18 19.14 11.27 -25.97
N TYR A 19 20.12 10.35 -25.88
CA TYR A 19 19.98 8.99 -26.40
C TYR A 19 18.94 8.20 -25.61
N ILE A 20 18.97 8.30 -24.28
CA ILE A 20 18.01 7.60 -23.40
C ILE A 20 16.60 8.18 -23.58
N LYS A 21 16.48 9.50 -23.80
CA LYS A 21 15.17 10.14 -24.05
C LYS A 21 14.39 9.56 -25.24
N ASN A 22 15.07 8.98 -26.22
CA ASN A 22 14.42 8.33 -27.35
C ASN A 22 13.69 7.02 -26.96
N PHE A 23 13.99 6.46 -25.78
CA PHE A 23 13.44 5.19 -25.33
C PHE A 23 12.46 5.33 -24.14
N VAL A 24 12.13 6.55 -23.72
CA VAL A 24 11.26 6.82 -22.55
C VAL A 24 9.95 6.05 -22.63
N GLU A 25 9.29 6.01 -23.78
CA GLU A 25 8.02 5.30 -23.93
C GLU A 25 8.19 3.77 -23.81
N SER A 26 9.20 3.22 -24.48
CA SER A 26 9.49 1.78 -24.42
C SER A 26 9.95 1.34 -23.04
N ASP A 27 10.82 2.11 -22.39
CA ASP A 27 11.31 1.80 -21.05
C ASP A 27 10.18 1.91 -20.00
N THR A 28 9.30 2.90 -20.17
CA THR A 28 8.07 3.02 -19.38
C THR A 28 7.18 1.80 -19.55
N TYR A 29 6.96 1.36 -20.79
CA TYR A 29 6.13 0.21 -21.11
C TYR A 29 6.67 -1.06 -20.43
N TYR A 30 7.94 -1.38 -20.63
CA TYR A 30 8.54 -2.59 -20.04
C TYR A 30 8.60 -2.54 -18.51
N SER A 31 8.91 -1.39 -17.93
CA SER A 31 8.91 -1.23 -16.47
C SER A 31 7.51 -1.38 -15.87
N PHE A 32 6.51 -0.82 -16.55
CA PHE A 32 5.11 -0.98 -16.16
C PHE A 32 4.65 -2.43 -16.30
N GLU A 33 5.01 -3.12 -17.38
CA GLU A 33 4.69 -4.53 -17.60
C GLU A 33 5.25 -5.40 -16.47
N LEU A 34 6.52 -5.21 -16.09
CA LEU A 34 7.13 -5.93 -14.96
C LEU A 34 6.41 -5.67 -13.63
N LEU A 35 6.01 -4.43 -13.36
CA LEU A 35 5.27 -4.10 -12.16
C LEU A 35 3.87 -4.73 -12.17
N ILE A 36 3.18 -4.65 -13.31
CA ILE A 36 1.84 -5.22 -13.47
C ILE A 36 1.85 -6.75 -13.31
N GLU A 37 2.88 -7.45 -13.79
CA GLU A 37 2.99 -8.89 -13.56
C GLU A 37 2.93 -9.26 -12.07
N GLU A 38 3.54 -8.46 -11.19
CA GLU A 38 3.49 -8.71 -9.75
C GLU A 38 2.12 -8.41 -9.10
N ILE A 39 1.39 -7.44 -9.64
CA ILE A 39 0.08 -7.01 -9.12
C ILE A 39 -1.08 -7.46 -10.02
N LYS A 40 -0.78 -8.28 -11.03
CA LYS A 40 -1.74 -8.80 -12.03
C LYS A 40 -3.06 -9.35 -11.44
N PRO A 41 -3.05 -10.08 -10.31
CA PRO A 41 -4.29 -10.56 -9.72
C PRO A 41 -5.31 -9.47 -9.37
N ILE A 42 -4.86 -8.21 -9.23
CA ILE A 42 -5.76 -7.08 -8.97
C ILE A 42 -6.55 -6.69 -10.23
N PHE A 43 -5.92 -6.78 -11.41
CA PHE A 43 -6.46 -6.18 -12.63
C PHE A 43 -6.91 -7.17 -13.70
N PHE A 44 -6.28 -8.33 -13.81
CA PHE A 44 -6.35 -9.19 -15.00
C PHE A 44 -6.89 -10.60 -14.77
N MET A 45 -7.54 -10.85 -13.65
CA MET A 45 -8.23 -12.12 -13.52
C MET A 45 -9.51 -12.08 -14.38
N SER A 46 -9.60 -13.01 -15.31
CA SER A 46 -10.74 -13.19 -16.25
C SER A 46 -12.11 -13.37 -15.57
N ASN A 47 -12.11 -13.48 -14.26
CA ASN A 47 -13.30 -13.59 -13.44
C ASN A 47 -13.25 -12.50 -12.36
N ILE A 48 -14.21 -11.57 -12.39
CA ILE A 48 -14.38 -10.44 -11.47
C ILE A 48 -14.31 -10.91 -10.01
N ASN A 49 -14.78 -12.11 -9.70
CA ASN A 49 -14.73 -12.69 -8.36
C ASN A 49 -13.30 -12.88 -7.82
N TYR A 50 -12.32 -13.19 -8.68
CA TYR A 50 -10.94 -13.38 -8.25
C TYR A 50 -10.22 -12.07 -7.92
N SER A 51 -10.46 -11.00 -8.68
CA SER A 51 -9.90 -9.67 -8.39
C SER A 51 -10.45 -9.12 -7.07
N GLN A 52 -11.75 -9.26 -6.84
CA GLN A 52 -12.40 -8.89 -5.58
C GLN A 52 -11.88 -9.74 -4.42
N LEU A 53 -11.69 -11.05 -4.63
CA LEU A 53 -11.13 -11.94 -3.64
C LEU A 53 -9.69 -11.54 -3.27
N PHE A 54 -8.86 -11.20 -4.25
CA PHE A 54 -7.48 -10.77 -4.00
C PHE A 54 -7.43 -9.50 -3.13
N ILE A 55 -8.21 -8.47 -3.49
CA ILE A 55 -8.31 -7.23 -2.71
C ILE A 55 -8.83 -7.52 -1.30
N SER A 56 -9.88 -8.34 -1.17
CA SER A 56 -10.43 -8.71 0.13
C SER A 56 -9.41 -9.43 1.02
N LEU A 57 -8.53 -10.25 0.43
CA LEU A 57 -7.44 -10.90 1.15
C LEU A 57 -6.39 -9.90 1.64
N GLN A 58 -6.07 -8.86 0.85
CA GLN A 58 -5.16 -7.79 1.29
C GLN A 58 -5.79 -6.97 2.43
N ILE A 59 -7.06 -6.63 2.32
CA ILE A 59 -7.79 -5.92 3.38
C ILE A 59 -7.86 -6.76 4.65
N LYS A 60 -8.15 -8.07 4.52
CA LYS A 60 -8.08 -9.00 5.65
C LYS A 60 -6.70 -9.02 6.29
N GLN A 61 -5.63 -9.01 5.48
CA GLN A 61 -4.26 -8.94 6.00
C GLN A 61 -4.02 -7.65 6.79
N ILE A 62 -4.52 -6.50 6.33
CA ILE A 62 -4.45 -5.24 7.06
C ILE A 62 -5.20 -5.34 8.39
N ASN A 63 -6.41 -5.90 8.40
CA ASN A 63 -7.18 -6.14 9.63
C ASN A 63 -6.41 -7.04 10.62
N ASP A 64 -5.79 -8.13 10.14
CA ASP A 64 -4.97 -9.02 10.96
C ASP A 64 -3.73 -8.30 11.54
N ILE A 65 -3.11 -7.41 10.77
CA ILE A 65 -2.00 -6.58 11.22
C ILE A 65 -2.48 -5.62 12.32
N LEU A 66 -3.59 -4.92 12.12
CA LEU A 66 -4.17 -4.00 13.10
C LEU A 66 -4.59 -4.73 14.38
N LEU A 67 -5.24 -5.89 14.25
CA LEU A 67 -5.61 -6.71 15.39
C LEU A 67 -4.39 -7.11 16.25
N ASN A 68 -3.25 -7.35 15.62
CA ASN A 68 -2.03 -7.74 16.31
C ASN A 68 -1.23 -6.56 16.88
N ALA A 69 -1.24 -5.41 16.20
CA ALA A 69 -0.43 -4.25 16.55
C ALA A 69 -1.21 -3.24 17.41
N GLU A 70 -2.47 -2.96 17.06
CA GLU A 70 -3.31 -1.93 17.67
C GLU A 70 -4.80 -2.36 17.72
N PRO A 71 -5.15 -3.37 18.54
CA PRO A 71 -6.49 -3.93 18.58
C PRO A 71 -7.57 -2.92 18.96
N ASP A 72 -7.23 -1.89 19.73
CA ASP A 72 -8.20 -0.87 20.16
C ASP A 72 -8.65 0.01 18.99
N LEU A 73 -7.75 0.29 18.05
CA LEU A 73 -8.09 1.04 16.84
C LEU A 73 -9.05 0.23 15.96
N LEU A 74 -8.79 -1.07 15.79
CA LEU A 74 -9.67 -1.94 15.00
C LEU A 74 -11.07 -2.04 15.65
N LYS A 75 -11.15 -2.25 16.95
CA LYS A 75 -12.43 -2.25 17.70
C LYS A 75 -13.19 -0.93 17.57
N TYR A 76 -12.45 0.20 17.52
CA TYR A 76 -13.07 1.49 17.30
C TYR A 76 -13.73 1.59 15.93
N PHE A 77 -13.04 1.14 14.89
CA PHE A 77 -13.60 1.09 13.53
C PHE A 77 -14.82 0.16 13.46
N GLU A 78 -14.76 -1.02 14.05
CA GLU A 78 -15.88 -1.95 14.14
C GLU A 78 -17.10 -1.33 14.88
N LYS A 79 -16.86 -0.64 16.00
CA LYS A 79 -17.92 0.06 16.75
C LYS A 79 -18.60 1.15 15.92
N LYS A 80 -17.88 1.78 14.99
CA LYS A 80 -18.39 2.81 14.08
C LYS A 80 -18.97 2.22 12.79
N ASP A 81 -19.04 0.89 12.65
CA ASP A 81 -19.42 0.18 11.42
C ASP A 81 -18.60 0.62 10.19
N LEU A 82 -17.35 1.07 10.43
CA LEU A 82 -16.45 1.52 9.37
C LEU A 82 -15.83 0.30 8.66
N LYS A 83 -16.20 0.12 7.41
CA LYS A 83 -15.56 -0.86 6.52
C LYS A 83 -14.33 -0.25 5.89
N LEU A 84 -13.16 -0.82 6.18
CA LEU A 84 -11.88 -0.29 5.71
C LEU A 84 -11.70 -0.36 4.19
N ASP A 85 -12.44 -1.23 3.50
CA ASP A 85 -12.42 -1.36 2.03
C ASP A 85 -12.80 -0.07 1.31
N ILE A 86 -13.63 0.80 1.91
CA ILE A 86 -14.09 2.07 1.34
C ILE A 86 -12.93 2.96 0.86
N PHE A 87 -11.81 2.95 1.58
CA PHE A 87 -10.63 3.75 1.21
C PHE A 87 -9.37 2.91 0.94
N LEU A 88 -9.20 1.75 1.59
CA LEU A 88 -8.03 0.91 1.38
C LEU A 88 -7.95 0.36 -0.05
N MET A 89 -9.08 0.14 -0.70
CA MET A 89 -9.10 -0.33 -2.09
C MET A 89 -8.29 0.61 -3.00
N ARG A 90 -8.46 1.92 -2.87
CA ARG A 90 -7.71 2.91 -3.66
C ARG A 90 -6.22 2.85 -3.35
N TRP A 91 -5.83 2.80 -2.07
CA TRP A 91 -4.43 2.70 -1.66
C TRP A 91 -3.72 1.47 -2.24
N LEU A 92 -4.44 0.33 -2.26
CA LEU A 92 -3.92 -0.93 -2.79
C LEU A 92 -3.85 -0.94 -4.32
N LEU A 93 -4.89 -0.45 -5.01
CA LEU A 93 -5.01 -0.51 -6.47
C LEU A 93 -3.94 0.31 -7.18
N VAL A 94 -3.61 1.49 -6.68
CA VAL A 94 -2.67 2.41 -7.31
C VAL A 94 -1.37 2.58 -6.52
N LEU A 95 -1.09 1.70 -5.55
CA LEU A 95 0.15 1.70 -4.78
C LEU A 95 0.47 3.09 -4.21
N PHE A 96 -0.54 3.77 -3.66
CA PHE A 96 -0.48 5.13 -3.12
C PHE A 96 -0.16 6.24 -4.14
N ALA A 97 -0.15 5.97 -5.44
CA ALA A 97 0.18 6.97 -6.46
C ALA A 97 -0.75 8.19 -6.46
N GLN A 98 -2.00 8.05 -5.99
CA GLN A 98 -2.97 9.15 -5.85
C GLN A 98 -2.95 9.82 -4.48
N GLU A 99 -2.27 9.22 -3.51
CA GLU A 99 -2.30 9.70 -2.13
C GLU A 99 -1.18 10.70 -1.84
N PHE A 100 -0.01 10.50 -2.44
CA PHE A 100 1.18 11.29 -2.18
C PHE A 100 1.44 12.30 -3.30
N SER A 101 2.22 13.35 -3.01
CA SER A 101 2.80 14.18 -4.05
C SER A 101 3.68 13.33 -4.98
N LEU A 102 3.94 13.80 -6.20
CA LEU A 102 4.79 13.08 -7.15
C LEU A 102 6.18 12.76 -6.54
N GLN A 103 6.80 13.74 -5.90
CA GLN A 103 8.11 13.55 -5.26
C GLN A 103 8.07 12.51 -4.14
N THR A 104 7.07 12.60 -3.26
CA THR A 104 6.89 11.64 -2.17
C THR A 104 6.52 10.24 -2.70
N SER A 105 5.77 10.15 -3.80
CA SER A 105 5.46 8.88 -4.47
C SER A 105 6.71 8.21 -5.00
N ILE A 106 7.62 8.95 -5.64
CA ILE A 106 8.90 8.44 -6.13
C ILE A 106 9.73 7.92 -4.95
N SER A 107 9.89 8.74 -3.92
CA SER A 107 10.63 8.39 -2.69
C SER A 107 10.04 7.14 -2.00
N PHE A 108 8.72 6.99 -1.98
CA PHE A 108 8.04 5.79 -1.48
C PHE A 108 8.28 4.57 -2.37
N TRP A 109 8.18 4.72 -3.68
CA TRP A 109 8.33 3.62 -4.63
C TRP A 109 9.76 3.08 -4.68
N ASP A 110 10.78 3.90 -4.47
CA ASP A 110 12.16 3.43 -4.31
C ASP A 110 12.27 2.39 -3.19
N ARG A 111 11.56 2.63 -2.08
CA ARG A 111 11.51 1.68 -0.95
C ARG A 111 10.62 0.47 -1.23
N LEU A 112 9.52 0.68 -1.94
CA LEU A 112 8.59 -0.38 -2.32
C LEU A 112 9.26 -1.40 -3.25
N PHE A 113 10.01 -0.94 -4.25
CA PHE A 113 10.64 -1.80 -5.25
C PHE A 113 11.78 -2.64 -4.67
N THR A 114 12.39 -2.26 -3.56
CA THR A 114 13.34 -3.10 -2.84
C THR A 114 12.71 -4.31 -2.14
N GLN A 115 11.39 -4.33 -2.00
CA GLN A 115 10.70 -5.40 -1.28
C GLN A 115 10.42 -6.61 -2.18
N LYS A 116 10.69 -7.85 -1.67
CA LYS A 116 10.38 -9.09 -2.38
C LYS A 116 8.89 -9.29 -2.64
N ASN A 117 8.03 -8.80 -1.75
CA ASN A 117 6.58 -8.86 -1.89
C ASN A 117 6.02 -7.45 -1.68
N LYS A 118 5.77 -6.76 -2.79
CA LYS A 118 5.33 -5.37 -2.81
C LYS A 118 3.95 -5.20 -2.18
N MET A 119 2.99 -6.06 -2.52
CA MET A 119 1.64 -5.98 -1.97
C MET A 119 1.60 -6.18 -0.45
N LYS A 120 2.38 -7.14 0.06
CA LYS A 120 2.51 -7.32 1.50
C LYS A 120 3.11 -6.09 2.18
N PHE A 121 4.08 -5.44 1.56
CA PHE A 121 4.65 -4.21 2.08
C PHE A 121 3.64 -3.07 2.09
N VAL A 122 2.85 -2.92 1.02
CA VAL A 122 1.74 -1.97 0.95
C VAL A 122 0.74 -2.18 2.10
N CYS A 123 0.43 -3.44 2.46
CA CYS A 123 -0.42 -3.71 3.63
C CYS A 123 0.21 -3.22 4.95
N PHE A 124 1.51 -3.39 5.15
CA PHE A 124 2.20 -2.84 6.33
C PHE A 124 2.23 -1.32 6.33
N ILE A 125 2.45 -0.68 5.18
CA ILE A 125 2.39 0.78 5.03
C ILE A 125 0.98 1.30 5.36
N SER A 126 -0.07 0.69 4.80
CA SER A 126 -1.46 1.04 5.11
C SER A 126 -1.75 0.97 6.62
N SER A 127 -1.29 -0.11 7.25
CA SER A 127 -1.45 -0.29 8.70
C SER A 127 -0.64 0.75 9.49
N ALA A 128 0.59 1.07 9.08
CA ALA A 128 1.43 2.08 9.72
C ALA A 128 0.78 3.47 9.67
N ILE A 129 0.23 3.86 8.52
CA ILE A 129 -0.49 5.13 8.35
C ILE A 129 -1.64 5.23 9.35
N LEU A 130 -2.45 4.18 9.48
CA LEU A 130 -3.58 4.15 10.42
C LEU A 130 -3.11 4.19 11.88
N ILE A 131 -2.05 3.46 12.22
CA ILE A 131 -1.50 3.38 13.59
C ILE A 131 -0.88 4.70 14.01
N ILE A 132 -0.09 5.34 13.15
CA ILE A 132 0.53 6.65 13.43
C ILE A 132 -0.56 7.70 13.73
N ASN A 133 -1.68 7.62 13.03
CA ASN A 133 -2.79 8.55 13.19
C ASN A 133 -3.86 8.09 14.20
N LYS A 134 -3.63 7.02 14.96
CA LYS A 134 -4.59 6.43 15.91
C LYS A 134 -5.27 7.46 16.79
N ASN A 135 -4.50 8.31 17.46
CA ASN A 135 -5.04 9.29 18.41
C ASN A 135 -5.96 10.33 17.76
N LYS A 136 -5.75 10.61 16.47
CA LYS A 136 -6.61 11.49 15.67
C LYS A 136 -7.84 10.73 15.22
N LEU A 137 -7.68 9.54 14.65
CA LEU A 137 -8.76 8.74 14.11
C LEU A 137 -9.78 8.31 15.16
N MET A 138 -9.34 7.98 16.39
CA MET A 138 -10.22 7.62 17.50
C MET A 138 -11.06 8.78 18.05
N LYS A 139 -10.92 9.99 17.53
CA LYS A 139 -11.76 11.16 17.87
C LYS A 139 -12.72 11.54 16.77
N MET A 140 -12.65 10.88 15.62
CA MET A 140 -13.42 11.18 14.42
C MET A 140 -14.63 10.25 14.27
N GLU A 141 -15.71 10.76 13.69
CA GLU A 141 -16.82 9.94 13.23
C GLU A 141 -16.47 9.23 11.90
N MET A 142 -17.31 8.29 11.48
CA MET A 142 -17.04 7.43 10.30
C MET A 142 -16.77 8.28 9.04
N GLU A 143 -17.62 9.29 8.78
CA GLU A 143 -17.52 10.15 7.61
C GLU A 143 -16.23 10.98 7.62
N GLU A 144 -15.82 11.45 8.79
CA GLU A 144 -14.59 12.20 8.97
C GLU A 144 -13.34 11.33 8.71
N ILE A 145 -13.39 10.06 9.15
CA ILE A 145 -12.30 9.10 8.88
C ILE A 145 -12.18 8.83 7.38
N ILE A 146 -13.32 8.59 6.69
CA ILE A 146 -13.33 8.39 5.23
C ILE A 146 -12.77 9.61 4.50
N PHE A 147 -13.22 10.80 4.87
CA PHE A 147 -12.74 12.05 4.29
C PHE A 147 -11.25 12.25 4.53
N TRP A 148 -10.80 12.02 5.77
CA TRP A 148 -9.38 12.08 6.11
C TRP A 148 -8.56 11.08 5.27
N ALA A 149 -9.04 9.84 5.13
CA ALA A 149 -8.36 8.80 4.37
C ALA A 149 -8.26 9.11 2.86
N GLN A 150 -9.08 10.02 2.35
CA GLN A 150 -9.00 10.50 0.98
C GLN A 150 -8.03 11.67 0.78
N GLN A 151 -7.63 12.34 1.85
CA GLN A 151 -6.85 13.59 1.78
C GLN A 151 -5.55 13.57 2.60
N PHE A 152 -5.29 12.53 3.39
CA PHE A 152 -4.15 12.51 4.32
C PHE A 152 -2.80 12.71 3.61
N GLY A 153 -2.69 12.28 2.38
CA GLY A 153 -1.46 12.36 1.59
C GLY A 153 -1.03 13.80 1.26
N SER A 154 -1.97 14.75 1.24
CA SER A 154 -1.68 16.16 0.97
C SER A 154 -0.79 16.82 2.04
N VAL A 155 -0.71 16.24 3.23
CA VAL A 155 0.11 16.71 4.35
C VAL A 155 1.36 15.84 4.59
N ILE A 156 1.56 14.80 3.78
CA ILE A 156 2.72 13.92 3.87
C ILE A 156 3.84 14.47 2.98
N ASN A 157 5.01 14.63 3.58
CA ASN A 157 6.26 14.95 2.90
C ASN A 157 7.28 13.82 3.10
N ASP A 158 8.47 13.95 2.54
CA ASP A 158 9.51 12.91 2.59
C ASP A 158 9.90 12.52 4.02
N ASN A 159 9.94 13.47 4.96
CA ASN A 159 10.24 13.15 6.38
C ASN A 159 9.14 12.29 7.01
N ASN A 160 7.89 12.52 6.62
CA ASN A 160 6.76 11.72 7.11
C ASN A 160 6.77 10.32 6.49
N ILE A 161 7.19 10.17 5.22
CA ILE A 161 7.27 8.87 4.56
C ILE A 161 8.30 7.97 5.22
N ASP A 162 9.45 8.49 5.62
CA ASP A 162 10.47 7.73 6.35
C ASP A 162 9.91 7.17 7.65
N LYS A 163 9.21 7.99 8.43
CA LYS A 163 8.55 7.54 9.66
C LYS A 163 7.49 6.46 9.40
N ILE A 164 6.71 6.59 8.33
CA ILE A 164 5.71 5.59 7.95
C ILE A 164 6.39 4.25 7.62
N VAL A 165 7.46 4.31 6.83
CA VAL A 165 8.25 3.14 6.43
C VAL A 165 8.91 2.46 7.63
N GLU A 166 9.54 3.21 8.53
CA GLU A 166 10.12 2.70 9.77
C GLU A 166 9.07 1.99 10.63
N THR A 167 7.92 2.65 10.84
CA THR A 167 6.81 2.06 11.59
C THR A 167 6.30 0.77 10.93
N ALA A 168 6.21 0.73 9.61
CA ALA A 168 5.82 -0.48 8.88
C ALA A 168 6.79 -1.64 9.10
N PHE A 169 8.11 -1.37 9.11
CA PHE A 169 9.13 -2.38 9.44
C PHE A 169 9.05 -2.85 10.88
N GLU A 170 8.81 -1.96 11.83
CA GLU A 170 8.61 -2.33 13.24
C GLU A 170 7.40 -3.25 13.41
N ILE A 171 6.27 -2.90 12.79
CA ILE A 171 5.05 -3.72 12.80
C ILE A 171 5.33 -5.10 12.20
N LYS A 172 6.00 -5.13 11.03
CA LYS A 172 6.41 -6.37 10.36
C LYS A 172 7.28 -7.25 11.28
N ALA A 173 8.23 -6.67 11.99
CA ALA A 173 9.10 -7.38 12.92
C ALA A 173 8.30 -7.94 14.13
N LYS A 174 7.39 -7.15 14.69
CA LYS A 174 6.50 -7.58 15.79
C LYS A 174 5.58 -8.73 15.37
N CYS A 175 4.96 -8.65 14.19
CA CYS A 175 4.11 -9.69 13.65
C CYS A 175 4.88 -11.00 13.43
N ASN A 176 6.10 -10.95 12.88
CA ASN A 176 6.92 -12.12 12.65
C ASN A 176 7.36 -12.81 13.97
N LYS A 177 7.63 -12.05 15.03
CA LYS A 177 7.97 -12.61 16.35
C LYS A 177 6.79 -13.35 16.98
N LYS A 178 5.56 -12.81 16.88
CA LYS A 178 4.35 -13.45 17.40
C LYS A 178 4.00 -14.73 16.65
N THR A 179 4.22 -14.74 15.33
CA THR A 179 3.95 -15.91 14.48
C THR A 179 4.86 -17.07 14.82
N LYS A 180 6.16 -16.81 15.04
CA LYS A 180 7.12 -17.84 15.47
C LYS A 180 6.77 -18.46 16.82
N LYS A 181 6.20 -17.67 17.76
CA LYS A 181 5.77 -18.17 19.09
C LYS A 181 4.50 -19.03 19.04
N LYS A 182 3.61 -18.83 18.05
CA LYS A 182 2.32 -19.54 17.94
C LYS A 182 2.36 -20.74 17.00
N GLY A 183 3.48 -21.06 16.35
CA GLY A 183 3.60 -22.17 15.37
C GLY A 183 2.67 -22.04 14.14
N PHE A 184 2.03 -20.89 13.97
CA PHE A 184 1.05 -20.62 12.93
C PHE A 184 1.62 -19.63 11.92
N ASN A 185 1.83 -20.07 10.68
CA ASN A 185 2.28 -19.21 9.60
C ASN A 185 1.09 -18.37 9.08
N LEU A 186 0.86 -17.21 9.66
CA LEU A 186 -0.14 -16.22 9.21
C LEU A 186 0.07 -15.73 7.77
N PHE A 187 1.20 -16.06 7.14
CA PHE A 187 1.68 -15.44 5.91
C PHE A 187 2.10 -16.42 4.79
N ASN A 188 1.73 -17.70 4.88
CA ASN A 188 1.96 -18.67 3.80
C ASN A 188 0.77 -18.71 2.83
N PHE A 189 0.53 -17.62 2.12
CA PHE A 189 -0.20 -17.67 0.86
C PHE A 189 0.82 -17.51 -0.28
N ASN A 190 1.51 -18.59 -0.61
CA ASN A 190 2.18 -18.74 -1.90
C ASN A 190 1.09 -19.05 -2.95
N PHE A 191 0.51 -18.02 -3.54
CA PHE A 191 -0.43 -18.17 -4.65
C PHE A 191 0.25 -18.43 -6.01
N PHE A 192 1.59 -18.54 -6.03
CA PHE A 192 2.35 -18.79 -7.26
C PHE A 192 3.30 -19.98 -7.07
N LYS A 193 2.87 -21.14 -7.51
CA LYS A 193 3.69 -22.15 -8.17
C LYS A 193 3.23 -22.26 -9.58
#